data_5436aa58090872f2357d65b399d40c93
#
_entry.id   5436aa58090872f2357d65b399d40c93
#
_cell.length_a   1.000
_cell.length_b   1.000
_cell.length_c   1.000
_cell.angle_alpha   90.00
_cell.angle_beta   90.00
_cell.angle_gamma   90.00
#
_symmetry.space_group_name_H-M   'P 1'
#
loop_
_entity.id
_entity.type
_entity.pdbx_description
1 polymer ?
#
loop_
_entity_poly.entity_id
_entity_poly.type
_entity_poly.pdbx_seq_one_letter_code
_entity_poly.pdbx_strand_id
1 'polypeptide(L)'
;MGEQVSTSKLVDMRTAIAAHVHDGDTVAIEGFTHCISFAAGHEIIRQKRRNLTLARMTPDLVYDQMVAAGCTKKLIFSWLGNPGVGSLHAIRRRTEP
;
A
#
# COMPACT_ATOMS: atom_id res chain seq x y z
N MET A 1 21.77 -2.24 -18.03
CA MET A 1 21.94 -1.82 -17.36
C MET A 1 22.09 -2.02 -16.28
N GLY A 2 22.13 -2.27 -16.27
CA GLY A 2 21.91 -2.36 -15.05
C GLY A 2 22.93 -2.27 -14.10
N GLU A 3 24.02 -2.22 -14.36
CA GLU A 3 24.90 -2.31 -13.41
C GLU A 3 25.18 -1.14 -12.72
N GLN A 4 25.15 -0.10 -13.32
CA GLN A 4 25.42 1.06 -12.66
C GLN A 4 24.43 1.26 -11.66
N VAL A 5 23.41 0.62 -11.80
CA VAL A 5 22.39 0.71 -10.83
C VAL A 5 22.88 0.31 -9.48
N SER A 6 23.86 -0.56 -9.45
CA SER A 6 24.32 -1.08 -8.19
C SER A 6 24.99 -0.03 -7.31
N THR A 7 25.36 1.11 -7.86
CA THR A 7 25.99 2.13 -7.05
C THR A 7 25.04 3.17 -6.51
N SER A 8 23.76 3.13 -6.87
CA SER A 8 22.78 4.07 -6.39
C SER A 8 21.48 3.38 -6.07
N LYS A 9 20.87 3.80 -4.96
CA LYS A 9 19.55 3.29 -4.58
C LYS A 9 18.45 4.24 -5.01
N LEU A 10 18.79 5.30 -5.70
CA LEU A 10 17.80 6.28 -6.13
C LEU A 10 17.20 5.85 -7.46
N VAL A 11 15.94 5.47 -7.43
CA VAL A 11 15.18 5.06 -8.62
C VAL A 11 13.82 5.72 -8.58
N ASP A 12 13.13 5.75 -9.72
CA ASP A 12 11.79 6.33 -9.71
C ASP A 12 10.79 5.33 -9.12
N MET A 13 9.60 5.82 -8.80
CA MET A 13 8.60 5.02 -8.12
C MET A 13 8.14 3.85 -8.97
N ARG A 14 7.96 4.05 -10.25
CA ARG A 14 7.52 2.97 -11.12
C ARG A 14 8.51 1.80 -11.10
N THR A 15 9.80 2.12 -11.22
CA THR A 15 10.84 1.10 -11.23
C THR A 15 10.93 0.40 -9.88
N ALA A 16 10.84 1.15 -8.79
CA ALA A 16 10.94 0.58 -7.46
C ALA A 16 9.79 -0.41 -7.21
N ILE A 17 8.56 -0.02 -7.52
CA ILE A 17 7.41 -0.89 -7.29
C ILE A 17 7.48 -2.11 -8.22
N ALA A 18 7.85 -1.92 -9.47
CA ALA A 18 7.94 -3.05 -10.40
C ALA A 18 8.97 -4.08 -9.94
N ALA A 19 10.06 -3.61 -9.35
CA ALA A 19 11.14 -4.50 -8.94
C ALA A 19 10.87 -5.18 -7.60
N HIS A 20 10.16 -4.51 -6.69
CA HIS A 20 10.10 -4.97 -5.31
C HIS A 20 8.72 -5.41 -4.82
N VAL A 21 7.66 -5.09 -5.52
CA VAL A 21 6.31 -5.49 -5.11
C VAL A 21 5.72 -6.40 -6.17
N HIS A 22 5.40 -7.62 -5.78
CA HIS A 22 4.87 -8.63 -6.70
C HIS A 22 3.55 -9.17 -6.15
N ASP A 23 2.74 -9.75 -7.02
CA ASP A 23 1.47 -10.36 -6.62
C ASP A 23 1.72 -11.37 -5.51
N GLY A 24 0.90 -11.32 -4.49
CA GLY A 24 1.02 -12.26 -3.37
C GLY A 24 1.94 -11.80 -2.26
N ASP A 25 2.65 -10.69 -2.46
CA ASP A 25 3.60 -10.21 -1.45
C ASP A 25 2.90 -9.64 -0.23
N THR A 26 3.65 -9.58 0.88
CA THR A 26 3.24 -8.85 2.06
C THR A 26 3.90 -7.48 2.00
N VAL A 27 3.10 -6.44 2.08
CA VAL A 27 3.57 -5.07 1.92
C VAL A 27 3.29 -4.27 3.17
N ALA A 28 4.32 -3.60 3.68
CA ALA A 28 4.18 -2.67 4.80
C ALA A 28 4.63 -1.30 4.32
N ILE A 29 3.71 -0.36 4.26
CA ILE A 29 4.00 1.00 3.86
C ILE A 29 3.72 1.89 5.05
N GLU A 30 4.76 2.45 5.60
CA GLU A 30 4.65 3.26 6.80
C GLU A 30 4.44 4.73 6.51
N GLY A 31 3.99 5.42 7.52
CA GLY A 31 3.68 6.83 7.46
C GLY A 31 2.48 7.08 8.34
N PHE A 32 2.37 8.27 8.90
CA PHE A 32 1.27 8.55 9.81
C PHE A 32 0.75 9.94 9.50
N THR A 33 -0.56 10.05 9.43
CA THR A 33 -1.29 11.30 9.20
C THR A 33 -0.74 12.14 8.04
N HIS A 34 0.37 12.84 8.26
CA HIS A 34 0.94 13.74 7.26
C HIS A 34 2.02 13.10 6.40
N CYS A 35 2.37 11.86 6.69
CA CYS A 35 3.46 11.17 5.99
C CYS A 35 3.00 9.89 5.33
N ILE A 36 1.75 9.85 4.91
CA ILE A 36 1.19 8.67 4.26
C ILE A 36 1.87 8.48 2.90
N SER A 37 2.25 7.24 2.61
CA SER A 37 2.97 6.92 1.38
C SER A 37 2.01 6.77 0.19
N PHE A 38 1.33 7.84 -0.17
CA PHE A 38 0.36 7.80 -1.26
C PHE A 38 0.97 7.43 -2.59
N ALA A 39 2.15 7.98 -2.91
CA ALA A 39 2.75 7.72 -4.21
C ALA A 39 3.05 6.24 -4.40
N ALA A 40 3.59 5.59 -3.37
CA ALA A 40 3.88 4.16 -3.46
C ALA A 40 2.59 3.34 -3.59
N GLY A 41 1.58 3.66 -2.77
CA GLY A 41 0.30 2.96 -2.83
C GLY A 41 -0.38 3.13 -4.16
N HIS A 42 -0.39 4.35 -4.69
CA HIS A 42 -1.01 4.62 -5.99
C HIS A 42 -0.28 3.93 -7.13
N GLU A 43 1.04 3.82 -7.03
CA GLU A 43 1.81 3.12 -8.05
C GLU A 43 1.52 1.62 -8.02
N ILE A 44 1.33 1.05 -6.83
CA ILE A 44 0.93 -0.35 -6.70
C ILE A 44 -0.42 -0.56 -7.37
N ILE A 45 -1.37 0.35 -7.17
CA ILE A 45 -2.67 0.28 -7.80
C ILE A 45 -2.53 0.38 -9.32
N ARG A 46 -1.72 1.31 -9.79
CA ARG A 46 -1.54 1.51 -11.22
C ARG A 46 -0.94 0.29 -11.91
N GLN A 47 -0.02 -0.39 -11.24
CA GLN A 47 0.59 -1.59 -11.81
C GLN A 47 -0.26 -2.84 -11.62
N LYS A 48 -1.45 -2.66 -11.02
CA LYS A 48 -2.44 -3.73 -10.87
C LYS A 48 -1.91 -4.94 -10.11
N ARG A 49 -1.15 -4.69 -9.06
CA ARG A 49 -0.70 -5.79 -8.20
C ARG A 49 -1.91 -6.37 -7.49
N ARG A 50 -1.90 -7.67 -7.28
CA ARG A 50 -3.04 -8.40 -6.73
C ARG A 50 -2.62 -9.33 -5.62
N ASN A 51 -3.60 -9.75 -4.83
CA ASN A 51 -3.42 -10.73 -3.77
C ASN A 51 -2.41 -10.32 -2.72
N LEU A 52 -2.29 -9.02 -2.48
CA LEU A 52 -1.34 -8.51 -1.50
C LEU A 52 -1.87 -8.69 -0.09
N THR A 53 -0.95 -8.95 0.84
CA THR A 53 -1.23 -8.86 2.26
C THR A 53 -0.68 -7.51 2.69
N LEU A 54 -1.56 -6.64 3.16
CA LEU A 54 -1.15 -5.33 3.63
C LEU A 54 -1.03 -5.36 5.14
N ALA A 55 0.10 -4.91 5.64
CA ALA A 55 0.38 -4.96 7.07
C ALA A 55 0.76 -3.57 7.56
N ARG A 56 0.12 -3.15 8.66
CA ARG A 56 0.44 -1.91 9.32
C ARG A 56 -0.32 -1.83 10.61
N MET A 57 0.28 -1.22 11.63
CA MET A 57 -0.39 -1.12 12.91
C MET A 57 -1.70 -0.32 12.80
N THR A 58 -1.65 0.79 12.10
CA THR A 58 -2.83 1.66 11.93
C THR A 58 -3.01 2.03 10.45
N PRO A 59 -3.58 1.13 9.65
CA PRO A 59 -3.84 1.44 8.25
C PRO A 59 -4.74 2.66 8.10
N ASP A 60 -4.53 3.40 7.05
CA ASP A 60 -5.33 4.59 6.81
C ASP A 60 -5.70 4.72 5.34
N LEU A 61 -5.74 5.93 4.84
CA LEU A 61 -6.39 6.24 3.58
C LEU A 61 -5.83 5.50 2.38
N VAL A 62 -4.51 5.39 2.24
CA VAL A 62 -3.96 4.72 1.07
C VAL A 62 -4.27 3.22 1.09
N TYR A 63 -4.29 2.61 2.27
CA TYR A 63 -4.67 1.21 2.37
C TYR A 63 -6.13 1.02 2.00
N ASP A 64 -6.98 1.97 2.39
CA ASP A 64 -8.39 1.94 2.02
C ASP A 64 -8.54 2.00 0.51
N GLN A 65 -7.77 2.84 -0.15
CA GLN A 65 -7.79 2.94 -1.61
C GLN A 65 -7.31 1.66 -2.27
N MET A 66 -6.28 1.02 -1.72
CA MET A 66 -5.77 -0.24 -2.26
C MET A 66 -6.80 -1.36 -2.09
N VAL A 67 -7.53 -1.37 -0.99
CA VAL A 67 -8.61 -2.34 -0.80
C VAL A 67 -9.71 -2.09 -1.83
N ALA A 68 -10.09 -0.82 -2.03
CA ALA A 68 -11.11 -0.48 -3.00
C ALA A 68 -10.71 -0.88 -4.42
N ALA A 69 -9.43 -0.78 -4.74
CA ALA A 69 -8.93 -1.14 -6.07
C ALA A 69 -8.79 -2.64 -6.28
N GLY A 70 -9.02 -3.43 -5.25
CA GLY A 70 -8.95 -4.89 -5.37
C GLY A 70 -7.55 -5.47 -5.28
N CYS A 71 -6.58 -4.72 -4.75
CA CYS A 71 -5.21 -5.18 -4.63
C CYS A 71 -5.01 -6.17 -3.47
N THR A 72 -5.90 -6.15 -2.49
CA THR A 72 -5.66 -6.76 -1.19
C THR A 72 -6.45 -8.04 -0.98
N LYS A 73 -5.79 -9.08 -0.53
CA LYS A 73 -6.49 -10.28 -0.09
C LYS A 73 -6.52 -10.37 1.44
N LYS A 74 -5.60 -9.72 2.14
CA LYS A 74 -5.49 -9.83 3.58
C LYS A 74 -4.96 -8.53 4.18
N LEU A 75 -5.50 -8.13 5.32
CA LEU A 75 -5.07 -6.93 6.01
C LEU A 75 -4.72 -7.29 7.44
N ILE A 76 -3.51 -6.96 7.87
CA ILE A 76 -3.04 -7.21 9.23
C ILE A 76 -2.88 -5.86 9.91
N PHE A 77 -3.62 -5.66 11.00
CA PHE A 77 -3.60 -4.37 11.68
C PHE A 77 -3.97 -4.54 13.16
N SER A 78 -3.69 -3.51 13.95
CA SER A 78 -4.13 -3.51 15.35
C SER A 78 -5.28 -2.53 15.56
N TRP A 79 -5.27 -1.39 14.90
CA TRP A 79 -6.36 -0.42 14.99
C TRP A 79 -6.62 0.16 13.61
N LEU A 80 -7.87 0.38 13.30
CA LEU A 80 -8.28 0.83 11.99
C LEU A 80 -9.08 2.10 12.07
N GLY A 81 -8.72 3.09 11.27
CA GLY A 81 -9.42 4.35 11.23
C GLY A 81 -8.61 5.41 10.52
N ASN A 82 -9.13 6.62 10.54
CA ASN A 82 -8.45 7.75 9.93
C ASN A 82 -8.62 8.94 10.87
N PRO A 83 -7.76 9.03 11.89
CA PRO A 83 -7.95 9.99 12.98
C PRO A 83 -8.19 11.40 12.47
N GLY A 84 -9.28 12.00 12.98
CA GLY A 84 -9.59 13.37 12.63
C GLY A 84 -10.15 13.60 11.24
N VAL A 85 -10.30 12.56 10.44
CA VAL A 85 -10.74 12.72 9.06
C VAL A 85 -11.99 11.94 8.70
N GLY A 86 -12.21 10.77 9.31
CA GLY A 86 -13.41 10.00 9.05
C GLY A 86 -13.16 8.52 8.90
N SER A 87 -14.17 7.81 8.42
CA SER A 87 -14.11 6.37 8.29
C SER A 87 -13.43 5.93 7.00
N LEU A 88 -12.86 4.73 7.05
CA LEU A 88 -12.28 4.10 5.86
C LEU A 88 -13.34 3.20 5.25
N HIS A 89 -14.07 3.73 4.30
CA HIS A 89 -15.29 3.09 3.81
C HIS A 89 -15.06 1.77 3.07
N ALA A 90 -14.03 1.68 2.26
CA ALA A 90 -13.78 0.45 1.50
C ALA A 90 -13.39 -0.70 2.43
N ILE A 91 -12.56 -0.42 3.42
CA ILE A 91 -12.16 -1.43 4.39
C ILE A 91 -13.38 -1.86 5.20
N ARG A 92 -14.22 -0.90 5.61
CA ARG A 92 -15.42 -1.23 6.37
C ARG A 92 -16.35 -2.13 5.57
N ARG A 93 -16.55 -1.85 4.30
CA ARG A 93 -17.40 -2.67 3.46
C ARG A 93 -16.89 -4.10 3.33
N ARG A 94 -15.57 -4.31 3.39
CA ARG A 94 -15.00 -5.64 3.30
C ARG A 94 -15.03 -6.40 4.61
N THR A 95 -15.08 -5.71 5.73
CA THR A 95 -15.03 -6.36 7.05
C THR A 95 -16.39 -6.43 7.74
N GLU A 96 -17.32 -5.56 7.39
CA GLU A 96 -18.64 -5.55 8.00
C GLU A 96 -19.65 -6.19 7.06
N PRO A 97 -20.54 -7.03 7.60
CA PRO A 97 -21.55 -7.69 6.76
C PRO A 97 -22.56 -6.73 6.16
#